data_ccd5dbcda5492d3950b87f710d15020a
#
_entry.id   ccd5dbcda5492d3950b87f710d15020a
#
_cell.length_a   1.000
_cell.length_b   1.000
_cell.length_c   1.000
_cell.angle_alpha   90.00
_cell.angle_beta   90.00
_cell.angle_gamma   90.00
#
_symmetry.space_group_name_H-M   'P 1'
#
loop_
_entity.id
_entity.type
_entity.pdbx_description
1 polymer ?
#
loop_
_entity_poly.entity_id
_entity_poly.type
_entity_poly.pdbx_seq_one_letter_code
_entity_poly.pdbx_strand_id
1 'polypeptide(L)'
;MAKFNPVSKAVLAELTAVLPPDQISTAEAERQLRAQDMSQHDAHLSEVVVWPSNSQQVADVLRIAHENHIPVTPWGAGSSLEGNSIPLFGGITLSLERMNQIVALHADDFQVTVQPGIGYKDLNKALGPHGLFFAPDPGANASIGGMLGNNAAGSRTVKYGATKDNILAMEVVLADGRLIQVGSRSVKQSAGYDLLHLFVGSEGTLGIVTQATLKLVPLPDVMSGVVANFTSVESAITAVVDLRASGLDIAALEFVDAATADLLSREEGVDWGDNPTLLMEVHAAHAETAELDLALVQEICAAHGAIRFQATTDTAERQKMWR
;
A
#
# COMPACT_ATOMS: atom_id res chain seq x y z
N MET A 1 2.77 -9.70 -30.86
CA MET A 1 2.81 -10.13 -29.45
C MET A 1 4.11 -10.88 -29.21
N ALA A 2 4.82 -10.59 -28.13
CA ALA A 2 5.98 -11.37 -27.74
C ALA A 2 5.55 -12.83 -27.53
N LYS A 3 6.30 -13.77 -28.10
CA LYS A 3 5.98 -15.19 -28.00
C LYS A 3 6.78 -15.76 -26.83
N PHE A 4 6.12 -15.97 -25.69
CA PHE A 4 6.74 -16.60 -24.53
C PHE A 4 6.70 -18.12 -24.65
N ASN A 5 7.65 -18.78 -24.00
CA ASN A 5 7.67 -20.24 -23.92
C ASN A 5 6.88 -20.72 -22.69
N PRO A 6 6.22 -21.89 -22.78
CA PRO A 6 5.60 -22.51 -21.61
C PRO A 6 6.68 -23.09 -20.66
N VAL A 7 6.30 -23.32 -19.41
CA VAL A 7 7.16 -24.00 -18.43
C VAL A 7 7.29 -25.48 -18.80
N SER A 8 8.43 -25.85 -19.39
CA SER A 8 8.72 -27.24 -19.78
C SER A 8 9.10 -28.10 -18.56
N LYS A 9 9.14 -29.43 -18.73
CA LYS A 9 9.64 -30.35 -17.69
C LYS A 9 11.12 -30.06 -17.33
N ALA A 10 11.92 -29.61 -18.31
CA ALA A 10 13.30 -29.23 -18.06
C ALA A 10 13.39 -27.99 -17.16
N VAL A 11 12.63 -26.94 -17.48
CA VAL A 11 12.57 -25.72 -16.65
C VAL A 11 12.03 -26.03 -15.24
N LEU A 12 11.03 -26.90 -15.13
CA LEU A 12 10.53 -27.30 -13.83
C LEU A 12 11.60 -28.03 -12.99
N ALA A 13 12.46 -28.84 -13.64
CA ALA A 13 13.61 -29.47 -12.98
C ALA A 13 14.66 -28.45 -12.54
N GLU A 14 14.94 -27.41 -13.36
CA GLU A 14 15.83 -26.32 -12.97
C GLU A 14 15.30 -25.54 -11.77
N LEU A 15 13.99 -25.21 -11.75
CA LEU A 15 13.34 -24.55 -10.63
C LEU A 15 13.39 -25.39 -9.35
N THR A 16 13.17 -26.72 -9.45
CA THR A 16 13.28 -27.64 -8.29
C THR A 16 14.71 -27.84 -7.81
N ALA A 17 15.72 -27.52 -8.61
CA ALA A 17 17.11 -27.55 -8.18
C ALA A 17 17.50 -26.34 -7.30
N VAL A 18 16.79 -25.21 -7.45
CA VAL A 18 17.09 -23.96 -6.71
C VAL A 18 16.08 -23.65 -5.61
N LEU A 19 14.91 -24.30 -5.64
CA LEU A 19 13.85 -24.13 -4.64
C LEU A 19 13.56 -25.44 -3.91
N PRO A 20 13.38 -25.42 -2.58
CA PRO A 20 12.86 -26.57 -1.83
C PRO A 20 11.50 -27.03 -2.37
N PRO A 21 11.15 -28.32 -2.22
CA PRO A 21 9.91 -28.88 -2.76
C PRO A 21 8.63 -28.20 -2.24
N ASP A 22 8.65 -27.63 -1.03
CA ASP A 22 7.52 -26.88 -0.45
C ASP A 22 7.43 -25.43 -0.97
N GLN A 23 8.41 -24.97 -1.74
CA GLN A 23 8.45 -23.64 -2.34
C GLN A 23 8.06 -23.62 -3.83
N ILE A 24 7.56 -24.72 -4.38
CA ILE A 24 7.14 -24.84 -5.78
C ILE A 24 5.90 -25.72 -5.87
N SER A 25 4.92 -25.32 -6.68
CA SER A 25 3.71 -26.10 -6.90
C SER A 25 3.16 -25.92 -8.31
N THR A 26 2.75 -27.03 -8.92
CA THR A 26 1.96 -27.05 -10.15
C THR A 26 0.49 -27.41 -9.87
N ALA A 27 0.10 -27.56 -8.60
CA ALA A 27 -1.26 -27.88 -8.20
C ALA A 27 -2.25 -26.80 -8.65
N GLU A 28 -3.36 -27.22 -9.22
CA GLU A 28 -4.36 -26.31 -9.78
C GLU A 28 -4.92 -25.35 -8.72
N ALA A 29 -5.18 -25.83 -7.52
CA ALA A 29 -5.70 -25.02 -6.42
C ALA A 29 -4.78 -23.83 -6.11
N GLU A 30 -3.45 -24.04 -6.06
CA GLU A 30 -2.47 -22.97 -5.79
C GLU A 30 -2.41 -21.95 -6.93
N ARG A 31 -2.56 -22.41 -8.17
CA ARG A 31 -2.60 -21.56 -9.36
C ARG A 31 -3.88 -20.75 -9.42
N GLN A 32 -5.03 -21.35 -9.08
CA GLN A 32 -6.34 -20.68 -9.03
C GLN A 32 -6.38 -19.57 -7.98
N LEU A 33 -5.79 -19.77 -6.81
CA LEU A 33 -5.69 -18.74 -5.75
C LEU A 33 -4.95 -17.48 -6.20
N ARG A 34 -4.13 -17.58 -7.25
CA ARG A 34 -3.29 -16.48 -7.76
C ARG A 34 -3.57 -16.17 -9.24
N ALA A 35 -4.75 -16.56 -9.71
CA ALA A 35 -5.15 -16.35 -11.09
C ALA A 35 -5.86 -15.01 -11.32
N GLN A 36 -6.33 -14.36 -10.25
CA GLN A 36 -7.14 -13.15 -10.30
C GLN A 36 -6.85 -12.29 -9.06
N ASP A 37 -6.81 -10.98 -9.22
CA ASP A 37 -6.78 -10.01 -8.12
C ASP A 37 -8.21 -9.49 -7.84
N MET A 38 -8.33 -8.34 -7.17
CA MET A 38 -9.64 -7.72 -6.87
C MET A 38 -10.19 -6.87 -8.03
N SER A 39 -9.55 -6.91 -9.20
CA SER A 39 -10.03 -6.22 -10.40
C SER A 39 -11.20 -6.96 -11.05
N GLN A 40 -11.80 -6.34 -12.09
CA GLN A 40 -12.86 -6.94 -12.89
C GLN A 40 -12.31 -7.77 -14.07
N HIS A 41 -10.99 -7.97 -14.15
CA HIS A 41 -10.38 -8.74 -15.23
C HIS A 41 -10.58 -10.24 -15.05
N ASP A 42 -10.59 -10.95 -16.19
CA ASP A 42 -10.72 -12.40 -16.20
C ASP A 42 -9.51 -13.07 -15.53
N ALA A 43 -9.77 -14.19 -14.86
CA ALA A 43 -8.74 -15.00 -14.24
C ALA A 43 -7.88 -15.70 -15.29
N HIS A 44 -6.55 -15.70 -15.11
CA HIS A 44 -5.59 -16.43 -15.92
C HIS A 44 -4.69 -17.30 -15.04
N LEU A 45 -4.43 -18.53 -15.47
CA LEU A 45 -3.60 -19.48 -14.72
C LEU A 45 -2.16 -19.43 -15.19
N SER A 46 -1.22 -19.27 -14.24
CA SER A 46 0.18 -19.62 -14.48
C SER A 46 0.36 -21.15 -14.61
N GLU A 47 1.51 -21.62 -15.10
CA GLU A 47 1.84 -23.05 -15.13
C GLU A 47 2.41 -23.55 -13.82
N VAL A 48 3.09 -22.67 -13.07
CA VAL A 48 3.69 -22.98 -11.77
C VAL A 48 3.66 -21.78 -10.86
N VAL A 49 3.49 -22.02 -9.56
CA VAL A 49 3.65 -21.04 -8.50
C VAL A 49 4.92 -21.34 -7.72
N VAL A 50 5.71 -20.29 -7.44
CA VAL A 50 6.92 -20.42 -6.62
C VAL A 50 6.87 -19.44 -5.43
N TRP A 51 7.42 -19.85 -4.29
CA TRP A 51 7.49 -19.07 -3.04
C TRP A 51 8.93 -18.92 -2.56
N PRO A 52 9.75 -18.07 -3.17
CA PRO A 52 11.09 -17.83 -2.67
C PRO A 52 11.04 -17.26 -1.25
N SER A 53 12.05 -17.57 -0.43
CA SER A 53 12.20 -17.08 0.93
C SER A 53 13.34 -16.06 1.10
N ASN A 54 14.12 -15.83 0.05
CA ASN A 54 15.23 -14.88 0.06
C ASN A 54 15.52 -14.35 -1.35
N SER A 55 16.32 -13.28 -1.43
CA SER A 55 16.67 -12.59 -2.67
C SER A 55 17.40 -13.46 -3.67
N GLN A 56 18.24 -14.38 -3.19
CA GLN A 56 19.00 -15.28 -4.07
C GLN A 56 18.06 -16.23 -4.83
N GLN A 57 17.08 -16.80 -4.14
CA GLN A 57 16.05 -17.65 -4.78
C GLN A 57 15.23 -16.87 -5.82
N VAL A 58 14.89 -15.61 -5.53
CA VAL A 58 14.24 -14.73 -6.54
C VAL A 58 15.14 -14.55 -7.75
N ALA A 59 16.42 -14.27 -7.53
CA ALA A 59 17.41 -14.10 -8.61
C ALA A 59 17.56 -15.35 -9.47
N ASP A 60 17.65 -16.53 -8.85
CA ASP A 60 17.75 -17.81 -9.55
C ASP A 60 16.51 -18.12 -10.39
N VAL A 61 15.29 -17.88 -9.83
CA VAL A 61 14.04 -18.05 -10.57
C VAL A 61 13.97 -17.12 -11.77
N LEU A 62 14.29 -15.82 -11.60
CA LEU A 62 14.27 -14.85 -12.69
C LEU A 62 15.30 -15.17 -13.76
N ARG A 63 16.52 -15.59 -13.39
CA ARG A 63 17.55 -16.01 -14.33
C ARG A 63 17.07 -17.22 -15.16
N ILE A 64 16.52 -18.25 -14.53
CA ILE A 64 15.97 -19.42 -15.23
C ILE A 64 14.85 -18.99 -16.19
N ALA A 65 13.94 -18.15 -15.74
CA ALA A 65 12.85 -17.65 -16.56
C ALA A 65 13.35 -16.83 -17.77
N HIS A 66 14.34 -15.95 -17.55
CA HIS A 66 14.96 -15.14 -18.59
C HIS A 66 15.66 -15.99 -19.66
N GLU A 67 16.50 -16.93 -19.25
CA GLU A 67 17.23 -17.82 -20.16
C GLU A 67 16.30 -18.69 -21.01
N ASN A 68 15.11 -19.03 -20.47
CA ASN A 68 14.11 -19.86 -21.13
C ASN A 68 12.96 -19.06 -21.78
N HIS A 69 12.99 -17.72 -21.76
CA HIS A 69 11.93 -16.84 -22.28
C HIS A 69 10.54 -17.11 -21.70
N ILE A 70 10.46 -17.33 -20.39
CA ILE A 70 9.23 -17.61 -19.67
C ILE A 70 8.76 -16.34 -18.97
N PRO A 71 7.47 -15.96 -19.04
CA PRO A 71 6.95 -14.81 -18.32
C PRO A 71 6.88 -15.10 -16.80
N VAL A 72 7.19 -14.08 -16.01
CA VAL A 72 7.05 -14.12 -14.55
C VAL A 72 6.11 -13.01 -14.11
N THR A 73 5.10 -13.39 -13.34
CA THR A 73 4.17 -12.43 -12.73
C THR A 73 4.38 -12.42 -11.22
N PRO A 74 4.81 -11.28 -10.62
CA PRO A 74 4.96 -11.19 -9.18
C PRO A 74 3.60 -11.17 -8.48
N TRP A 75 3.52 -11.79 -7.31
CA TRP A 75 2.34 -11.83 -6.48
C TRP A 75 2.65 -11.37 -5.05
N GLY A 76 1.88 -10.40 -4.57
CA GLY A 76 1.88 -9.96 -3.18
C GLY A 76 0.64 -10.45 -2.44
N ALA A 77 -0.24 -9.53 -2.04
CA ALA A 77 -1.50 -9.85 -1.36
C ALA A 77 -2.70 -10.09 -2.29
N GLY A 78 -2.55 -9.94 -3.61
CA GLY A 78 -3.64 -10.07 -4.58
C GLY A 78 -4.74 -9.01 -4.44
N SER A 79 -4.46 -7.90 -3.79
CA SER A 79 -5.44 -6.84 -3.49
C SER A 79 -5.45 -5.69 -4.52
N SER A 80 -4.77 -5.83 -5.64
CA SER A 80 -4.78 -4.84 -6.72
C SER A 80 -6.15 -4.77 -7.41
N LEU A 81 -6.48 -3.58 -7.90
CA LEU A 81 -7.67 -3.32 -8.70
C LEU A 81 -7.34 -3.15 -10.20
N GLU A 82 -6.06 -3.31 -10.58
CA GLU A 82 -5.53 -2.98 -11.92
C GLU A 82 -5.25 -4.23 -12.77
N GLY A 83 -5.30 -5.43 -12.20
CA GLY A 83 -5.01 -6.68 -12.92
C GLY A 83 -3.53 -6.98 -13.11
N ASN A 84 -2.62 -6.20 -12.51
CA ASN A 84 -1.17 -6.32 -12.70
C ASN A 84 -0.56 -7.61 -12.13
N SER A 85 -1.26 -8.29 -11.22
CA SER A 85 -0.84 -9.58 -10.66
C SER A 85 -1.41 -10.80 -11.37
N ILE A 86 -2.22 -10.59 -12.43
CA ILE A 86 -2.83 -11.67 -13.23
C ILE A 86 -1.83 -12.19 -14.26
N PRO A 87 -1.50 -13.50 -14.31
CA PRO A 87 -0.51 -14.05 -15.23
C PRO A 87 -1.08 -14.25 -16.64
N LEU A 88 -1.34 -13.16 -17.37
CA LEU A 88 -1.97 -13.12 -18.69
C LEU A 88 -1.32 -14.06 -19.73
N PHE A 89 -0.02 -14.31 -19.59
CA PHE A 89 0.77 -15.13 -20.53
C PHE A 89 1.15 -16.49 -19.96
N GLY A 90 0.54 -16.93 -18.85
CA GLY A 90 0.92 -18.16 -18.15
C GLY A 90 2.26 -18.01 -17.42
N GLY A 91 3.17 -18.95 -17.58
CA GLY A 91 4.51 -18.93 -17.02
C GLY A 91 4.54 -19.15 -15.51
N ILE A 92 5.32 -18.35 -14.81
CA ILE A 92 5.61 -18.48 -13.38
C ILE A 92 4.89 -17.38 -12.60
N THR A 93 4.06 -17.74 -11.61
CA THR A 93 3.65 -16.81 -10.56
C THR A 93 4.69 -16.86 -9.44
N LEU A 94 5.37 -15.73 -9.18
CA LEU A 94 6.36 -15.59 -8.13
C LEU A 94 5.72 -14.91 -6.91
N SER A 95 5.32 -15.72 -5.91
CA SER A 95 4.68 -15.23 -4.70
C SER A 95 5.71 -14.84 -3.64
N LEU A 96 5.62 -13.60 -3.16
CA LEU A 96 6.50 -13.05 -2.14
C LEU A 96 5.97 -13.24 -0.71
N GLU A 97 4.87 -13.97 -0.53
CA GLU A 97 4.20 -14.16 0.77
C GLU A 97 5.13 -14.70 1.86
N ARG A 98 6.13 -15.52 1.51
CA ARG A 98 7.11 -16.08 2.46
C ARG A 98 8.24 -15.14 2.80
N MET A 99 8.40 -14.04 2.09
CA MET A 99 9.37 -12.98 2.37
C MET A 99 8.68 -11.86 3.17
N ASN A 100 8.34 -12.12 4.44
CA ASN A 100 7.47 -11.27 5.25
C ASN A 100 8.09 -10.81 6.58
N GLN A 101 9.41 -10.81 6.67
CA GLN A 101 10.13 -10.47 7.91
C GLN A 101 10.47 -8.97 7.99
N ILE A 102 10.49 -8.46 9.22
CA ILE A 102 11.20 -7.22 9.55
C ILE A 102 12.68 -7.58 9.66
N VAL A 103 13.49 -7.06 8.73
CA VAL A 103 14.93 -7.36 8.65
C VAL A 103 15.70 -6.55 9.70
N ALA A 104 15.38 -5.27 9.84
CA ALA A 104 16.00 -4.38 10.84
C ALA A 104 15.07 -3.21 11.17
N LEU A 105 14.93 -2.90 12.46
CA LEU A 105 14.27 -1.69 12.93
C LEU A 105 15.35 -0.71 13.44
N HIS A 106 15.36 0.48 12.85
CA HIS A 106 16.21 1.61 13.23
C HIS A 106 15.32 2.71 13.82
N ALA A 107 14.79 2.47 15.03
CA ALA A 107 13.78 3.31 15.65
C ALA A 107 14.24 4.77 15.83
N ASP A 108 15.50 4.97 16.26
CA ASP A 108 16.07 6.30 16.46
C ASP A 108 16.26 7.09 15.15
N ASP A 109 16.33 6.38 14.01
CA ASP A 109 16.43 6.97 12.67
C ASP A 109 15.04 7.09 11.99
N PHE A 110 13.97 6.65 12.64
CA PHE A 110 12.62 6.56 12.06
C PHE A 110 12.59 5.74 10.77
N GLN A 111 13.23 4.57 10.79
CA GLN A 111 13.35 3.71 9.61
C GLN A 111 13.16 2.24 9.97
N VAL A 112 12.64 1.48 9.02
CA VAL A 112 12.57 0.02 9.10
C VAL A 112 12.94 -0.59 7.75
N THR A 113 13.73 -1.67 7.78
CA THR A 113 14.01 -2.49 6.59
C THR A 113 13.17 -3.76 6.69
N VAL A 114 12.41 -4.04 5.64
CA VAL A 114 11.45 -5.15 5.59
C VAL A 114 11.58 -5.95 4.31
N GLN A 115 11.10 -7.19 4.34
CA GLN A 115 10.85 -7.99 3.16
C GLN A 115 9.49 -7.63 2.52
N PRO A 116 9.32 -7.82 1.20
CA PRO A 116 8.19 -7.29 0.44
C PRO A 116 6.83 -7.94 0.75
N GLY A 117 6.80 -9.15 1.27
CA GLY A 117 5.57 -9.89 1.56
C GLY A 117 4.89 -9.51 2.87
N ILE A 118 5.52 -8.69 3.74
CA ILE A 118 4.87 -8.23 4.96
C ILE A 118 3.68 -7.32 4.65
N GLY A 119 2.53 -7.57 5.29
CA GLY A 119 1.36 -6.69 5.22
C GLY A 119 1.60 -5.38 5.99
N TYR A 120 1.15 -4.24 5.46
CA TYR A 120 1.38 -2.95 6.12
C TYR A 120 0.69 -2.84 7.48
N LYS A 121 -0.47 -3.50 7.66
CA LYS A 121 -1.15 -3.55 8.97
C LYS A 121 -0.37 -4.37 9.99
N ASP A 122 0.23 -5.48 9.54
CA ASP A 122 1.07 -6.34 10.40
C ASP A 122 2.36 -5.62 10.77
N LEU A 123 2.96 -4.89 9.81
CA LEU A 123 4.10 -4.01 10.05
C LEU A 123 3.74 -2.96 11.10
N ASN A 124 2.64 -2.23 10.94
CA ASN A 124 2.21 -1.19 11.88
C ASN A 124 1.89 -1.75 13.27
N LYS A 125 1.34 -2.96 13.35
CA LYS A 125 1.15 -3.66 14.63
C LYS A 125 2.48 -3.94 15.34
N ALA A 126 3.53 -4.31 14.58
CA ALA A 126 4.86 -4.54 15.14
C ALA A 126 5.58 -3.24 15.53
N LEU A 127 5.32 -2.13 14.82
CA LEU A 127 5.93 -0.81 15.08
C LEU A 127 5.28 -0.06 16.24
N GLY A 128 3.98 -0.31 16.51
CA GLY A 128 3.20 0.38 17.55
C GLY A 128 3.86 0.42 18.93
N PRO A 129 4.43 -0.68 19.48
CA PRO A 129 5.16 -0.67 20.73
C PRO A 129 6.39 0.25 20.78
N HIS A 130 6.89 0.66 19.62
CA HIS A 130 8.00 1.61 19.48
C HIS A 130 7.52 3.07 19.29
N GLY A 131 6.20 3.31 19.35
CA GLY A 131 5.63 4.65 19.12
C GLY A 131 5.76 5.12 17.66
N LEU A 132 5.88 4.19 16.71
CA LEU A 132 6.13 4.47 15.30
C LEU A 132 5.08 3.80 14.42
N PHE A 133 4.89 4.33 13.20
CA PHE A 133 4.08 3.68 12.17
C PHE A 133 4.54 4.04 10.75
N PHE A 134 4.21 3.18 9.80
CA PHE A 134 4.30 3.43 8.37
C PHE A 134 2.99 4.06 7.91
N ALA A 135 3.06 5.29 7.42
CA ALA A 135 1.89 6.14 7.25
C ALA A 135 0.97 5.80 6.06
N PRO A 136 1.46 5.38 4.87
CA PRO A 136 0.58 5.02 3.75
C PRO A 136 -0.42 3.93 4.14
N ASP A 137 -1.71 4.15 3.84
CA ASP A 137 -2.83 3.37 4.36
C ASP A 137 -3.84 2.95 3.27
N PRO A 138 -3.44 2.13 2.29
CA PRO A 138 -4.38 1.60 1.32
C PRO A 138 -5.49 0.81 2.03
N GLY A 139 -6.70 0.78 1.47
CA GLY A 139 -7.87 0.16 2.11
C GLY A 139 -7.68 -1.33 2.47
N ALA A 140 -7.05 -2.11 1.59
CA ALA A 140 -6.73 -3.52 1.83
C ALA A 140 -5.47 -3.67 2.70
N ASN A 141 -5.28 -4.83 3.36
CA ASN A 141 -3.99 -5.18 3.98
C ASN A 141 -2.97 -5.58 2.91
N ALA A 142 -2.53 -4.61 2.11
CA ALA A 142 -1.59 -4.81 1.02
C ALA A 142 -0.20 -5.17 1.55
N SER A 143 0.54 -5.99 0.80
CA SER A 143 1.95 -6.25 1.08
C SER A 143 2.82 -5.04 0.72
N ILE A 144 3.91 -4.82 1.43
CA ILE A 144 4.84 -3.69 1.16
C ILE A 144 5.34 -3.75 -0.28
N GLY A 145 5.68 -4.92 -0.81
CA GLY A 145 6.10 -5.09 -2.21
C GLY A 145 5.00 -4.70 -3.21
N GLY A 146 3.74 -5.05 -2.92
CA GLY A 146 2.59 -4.63 -3.71
C GLY A 146 2.36 -3.12 -3.63
N MET A 147 2.49 -2.53 -2.43
CA MET A 147 2.39 -1.08 -2.26
C MET A 147 3.46 -0.31 -3.04
N LEU A 148 4.69 -0.82 -3.06
CA LEU A 148 5.78 -0.26 -3.88
C LEU A 148 5.49 -0.44 -5.38
N GLY A 149 5.05 -1.63 -5.80
CA GLY A 149 4.70 -1.90 -7.20
C GLY A 149 3.64 -0.95 -7.74
N ASN A 150 2.58 -0.68 -6.98
CA ASN A 150 1.46 0.15 -7.41
C ASN A 150 1.59 1.63 -7.00
N ASN A 151 2.65 2.02 -6.31
CA ASN A 151 2.73 3.31 -5.62
C ASN A 151 1.45 3.59 -4.80
N ALA A 152 1.07 2.62 -3.98
CA ALA A 152 -0.19 2.65 -3.26
C ALA A 152 -0.33 3.91 -2.39
N ALA A 153 -1.53 4.45 -2.39
CA ALA A 153 -1.94 5.63 -1.64
C ALA A 153 -3.21 5.30 -0.84
N GLY A 154 -3.53 6.13 0.13
CA GLY A 154 -4.73 6.03 0.94
C GLY A 154 -5.17 7.42 1.42
N SER A 155 -6.12 7.46 2.33
CA SER A 155 -6.71 8.71 2.85
C SER A 155 -5.66 9.61 3.53
N ARG A 156 -4.61 9.02 4.11
CA ARG A 156 -3.53 9.77 4.77
C ARG A 156 -2.49 10.36 3.82
N THR A 157 -2.64 10.16 2.52
CA THR A 157 -1.72 10.71 1.50
C THR A 157 -1.67 12.23 1.54
N VAL A 158 -2.75 12.89 1.91
CA VAL A 158 -2.83 14.36 2.00
C VAL A 158 -1.79 14.96 2.96
N LYS A 159 -1.40 14.23 4.02
CA LYS A 159 -0.37 14.64 4.97
C LYS A 159 0.96 13.94 4.72
N TYR A 160 0.94 12.64 4.57
CA TYR A 160 2.15 11.81 4.65
C TYR A 160 2.71 11.42 3.28
N GLY A 161 2.01 11.75 2.19
CA GLY A 161 2.39 11.30 0.85
C GLY A 161 2.00 9.84 0.59
N ALA A 162 2.25 9.39 -0.63
CA ALA A 162 2.04 8.01 -1.08
C ALA A 162 3.22 7.11 -0.69
N THR A 163 3.21 5.87 -1.11
CA THR A 163 4.30 4.91 -0.84
C THR A 163 5.65 5.43 -1.31
N LYS A 164 5.73 6.08 -2.49
CA LYS A 164 6.97 6.66 -3.05
C LYS A 164 7.62 7.69 -2.11
N ASP A 165 6.82 8.46 -1.37
CA ASP A 165 7.31 9.52 -0.49
C ASP A 165 7.86 8.96 0.83
N ASN A 166 7.59 7.68 1.09
CA ASN A 166 7.89 6.97 2.32
C ASN A 166 8.89 5.82 2.14
N ILE A 167 9.62 5.78 1.00
CA ILE A 167 10.68 4.81 0.72
C ILE A 167 12.05 5.50 0.69
N LEU A 168 13.07 4.84 1.22
CA LEU A 168 14.47 5.35 1.25
C LEU A 168 15.43 4.51 0.42
N ALA A 169 15.26 3.19 0.43
CA ALA A 169 16.12 2.27 -0.32
C ALA A 169 15.37 0.98 -0.66
N MET A 170 15.78 0.35 -1.74
CA MET A 170 15.29 -0.98 -2.14
C MET A 170 16.42 -1.86 -2.61
N GLU A 171 16.27 -3.15 -2.37
CA GLU A 171 16.94 -4.21 -3.07
C GLU A 171 16.00 -4.75 -4.15
N VAL A 172 16.47 -4.84 -5.38
CA VAL A 172 15.66 -5.24 -6.53
C VAL A 172 16.40 -6.30 -7.33
N VAL A 173 15.71 -7.36 -7.73
CA VAL A 173 16.19 -8.33 -8.69
C VAL A 173 15.65 -7.99 -10.07
N LEU A 174 16.54 -7.75 -11.03
CA LEU A 174 16.19 -7.46 -12.42
C LEU A 174 15.74 -8.73 -13.17
N ALA A 175 15.11 -8.56 -14.33
CA ALA A 175 14.58 -9.67 -15.12
C ALA A 175 15.62 -10.73 -15.50
N ASP A 176 16.90 -10.36 -15.60
CA ASP A 176 18.02 -11.28 -15.89
C ASP A 176 18.64 -11.94 -14.64
N GLY A 177 18.05 -11.74 -13.46
CA GLY A 177 18.49 -12.28 -12.19
C GLY A 177 19.57 -11.46 -11.48
N ARG A 178 20.01 -10.32 -12.03
CA ARG A 178 20.96 -9.44 -11.32
C ARG A 178 20.29 -8.74 -10.16
N LEU A 179 20.95 -8.75 -9.03
CA LEU A 179 20.52 -8.05 -7.81
C LEU A 179 21.20 -6.67 -7.76
N ILE A 180 20.39 -5.63 -7.56
CA ILE A 180 20.87 -4.25 -7.43
C ILE A 180 20.32 -3.61 -6.14
N GLN A 181 21.04 -2.59 -5.67
CA GLN A 181 20.59 -1.71 -4.59
C GLN A 181 20.33 -0.32 -5.17
N VAL A 182 19.18 0.27 -4.84
CA VAL A 182 18.81 1.63 -5.23
C VAL A 182 18.39 2.44 -4.01
N GLY A 183 18.73 3.74 -4.01
CA GLY A 183 18.52 4.59 -2.84
C GLY A 183 19.57 4.36 -1.75
N SER A 184 19.33 4.93 -0.58
CA SER A 184 20.14 4.74 0.63
C SER A 184 19.34 5.12 1.87
N ARG A 185 19.82 4.75 3.05
CA ARG A 185 19.19 5.15 4.32
C ARG A 185 19.25 6.65 4.60
N SER A 186 20.03 7.42 3.84
CA SER A 186 20.07 8.88 3.98
C SER A 186 18.78 9.51 3.43
N VAL A 187 18.11 10.31 4.26
CA VAL A 187 16.91 11.05 3.84
C VAL A 187 17.24 12.11 2.80
N LYS A 188 18.45 12.70 2.87
CA LYS A 188 18.91 13.69 1.89
C LYS A 188 19.78 13.00 0.84
N GLN A 189 19.33 12.99 -0.40
CA GLN A 189 20.08 12.55 -1.57
C GLN A 189 20.04 13.63 -2.64
N SER A 190 21.20 13.97 -3.20
CA SER A 190 21.31 14.98 -4.27
C SER A 190 22.27 14.54 -5.40
N ALA A 191 22.76 13.32 -5.36
CA ALA A 191 23.76 12.82 -6.33
C ALA A 191 23.19 11.66 -7.16
N GLY A 192 23.43 11.69 -8.47
CA GLY A 192 23.03 10.65 -9.42
C GLY A 192 21.57 10.75 -9.86
N TYR A 193 21.16 9.75 -10.62
CA TYR A 193 19.76 9.60 -11.04
C TYR A 193 18.91 9.02 -9.91
N ASP A 194 17.66 9.43 -9.84
CA ASP A 194 16.68 8.88 -8.92
C ASP A 194 16.12 7.54 -9.43
N LEU A 195 16.92 6.49 -9.28
CA LEU A 195 16.51 5.14 -9.65
C LEU A 195 15.53 4.55 -8.65
N LEU A 196 15.51 5.04 -7.40
CA LEU A 196 14.61 4.55 -6.37
C LEU A 196 13.16 4.71 -6.81
N HIS A 197 12.77 5.93 -7.18
CA HIS A 197 11.40 6.21 -7.60
C HIS A 197 11.05 5.71 -9.00
N LEU A 198 12.05 5.29 -9.80
CA LEU A 198 11.80 4.62 -11.08
C LEU A 198 11.12 3.24 -10.88
N PHE A 199 11.49 2.51 -9.82
CA PHE A 199 10.91 1.20 -9.52
C PHE A 199 9.56 1.28 -8.82
N VAL A 200 9.26 2.39 -8.13
CA VAL A 200 7.95 2.58 -7.48
C VAL A 200 6.88 2.87 -8.53
N GLY A 201 5.80 2.11 -8.51
CA GLY A 201 4.75 2.18 -9.53
C GLY A 201 5.09 1.41 -10.82
N SER A 202 6.15 0.58 -10.80
CA SER A 202 6.54 -0.23 -11.97
C SER A 202 5.76 -1.54 -12.10
N GLU A 203 4.95 -1.89 -11.11
CA GLU A 203 4.10 -3.09 -11.09
C GLU A 203 4.87 -4.41 -11.36
N GLY A 204 6.15 -4.45 -10.94
CA GLY A 204 7.04 -5.58 -11.17
C GLY A 204 7.61 -5.68 -12.60
N THR A 205 7.30 -4.74 -13.50
CA THR A 205 7.76 -4.79 -14.90
C THR A 205 9.24 -4.48 -15.06
N LEU A 206 9.84 -3.74 -14.12
CA LEU A 206 11.26 -3.38 -14.13
C LEU A 206 12.13 -4.30 -13.26
N GLY A 207 11.53 -5.03 -12.33
CA GLY A 207 12.20 -5.94 -11.41
C GLY A 207 11.35 -6.29 -10.21
N ILE A 208 11.83 -7.23 -9.41
CA ILE A 208 11.16 -7.72 -8.20
C ILE A 208 11.87 -7.14 -6.97
N VAL A 209 11.12 -6.38 -6.16
CA VAL A 209 11.62 -5.86 -4.89
C VAL A 209 11.74 -7.01 -3.90
N THR A 210 12.91 -7.17 -3.28
CA THR A 210 13.20 -8.22 -2.29
C THR A 210 13.47 -7.69 -0.89
N GLN A 211 13.83 -6.41 -0.76
CA GLN A 211 13.88 -5.67 0.51
C GLN A 211 13.53 -4.21 0.26
N ALA A 212 12.98 -3.57 1.28
CA ALA A 212 12.67 -2.13 1.25
C ALA A 212 13.01 -1.49 2.60
N THR A 213 13.69 -0.34 2.57
CA THR A 213 13.86 0.51 3.76
C THR A 213 12.84 1.64 3.69
N LEU A 214 11.93 1.65 4.65
CA LEU A 214 10.80 2.55 4.74
C LEU A 214 11.09 3.67 5.74
N LYS A 215 10.54 4.85 5.48
CA LYS A 215 10.48 5.97 6.41
C LYS A 215 9.29 5.77 7.35
N LEU A 216 9.52 5.96 8.63
CA LEU A 216 8.49 5.88 9.67
C LEU A 216 8.19 7.28 10.21
N VAL A 217 7.02 7.42 10.80
CA VAL A 217 6.61 8.63 11.51
C VAL A 217 6.22 8.27 12.94
N PRO A 218 6.37 9.20 13.91
CA PRO A 218 5.88 9.01 15.26
C PRO A 218 4.35 8.84 15.26
N LEU A 219 3.85 7.94 16.12
CA LEU A 219 2.42 7.90 16.42
C LEU A 219 2.03 9.21 17.12
N PRO A 220 1.01 9.92 16.62
CA PRO A 220 0.49 11.08 17.32
C PRO A 220 -0.20 10.65 18.62
N ASP A 221 -0.10 11.48 19.67
CA ASP A 221 -0.74 11.20 20.95
C ASP A 221 -2.27 11.21 20.83
N VAL A 222 -2.80 12.09 19.97
CA VAL A 222 -4.24 12.22 19.71
C VAL A 222 -4.53 12.12 18.21
N MET A 223 -5.44 11.22 17.86
CA MET A 223 -6.04 11.12 16.54
C MET A 223 -7.53 11.41 16.67
N SER A 224 -8.01 12.42 15.96
CA SER A 224 -9.42 12.82 15.97
C SER A 224 -10.07 12.45 14.66
N GLY A 225 -11.27 11.87 14.71
CA GLY A 225 -12.13 11.67 13.54
C GLY A 225 -13.20 12.74 13.47
N VAL A 226 -13.49 13.24 12.28
CA VAL A 226 -14.53 14.25 12.01
C VAL A 226 -15.38 13.83 10.83
N VAL A 227 -16.70 14.02 10.97
CA VAL A 227 -17.69 13.93 9.90
C VAL A 227 -18.41 15.26 9.82
N ALA A 228 -18.43 15.91 8.66
CA ALA A 228 -19.13 17.14 8.40
C ALA A 228 -20.01 17.01 7.14
N ASN A 229 -21.31 17.31 7.25
CA ASN A 229 -22.24 17.28 6.13
C ASN A 229 -22.54 18.70 5.64
N PHE A 230 -22.73 18.86 4.33
CA PHE A 230 -22.93 20.17 3.68
C PHE A 230 -24.19 20.15 2.82
N THR A 231 -24.74 21.33 2.56
CA THR A 231 -25.93 21.49 1.72
C THR A 231 -25.65 21.29 0.23
N SER A 232 -24.38 21.43 -0.20
CA SER A 232 -23.97 21.28 -1.59
C SER A 232 -22.53 20.83 -1.71
N VAL A 233 -22.18 20.24 -2.85
CA VAL A 233 -20.80 19.87 -3.22
C VAL A 233 -19.89 21.10 -3.20
N GLU A 234 -20.38 22.25 -3.73
CA GLU A 234 -19.61 23.49 -3.78
C GLU A 234 -19.24 23.98 -2.37
N SER A 235 -20.18 23.95 -1.42
CA SER A 235 -19.91 24.29 -0.02
C SER A 235 -18.84 23.38 0.60
N ALA A 236 -18.94 22.08 0.40
CA ALA A 236 -17.97 21.12 0.91
C ALA A 236 -16.56 21.36 0.32
N ILE A 237 -16.46 21.58 -1.00
CA ILE A 237 -15.16 21.79 -1.66
C ILE A 237 -14.55 23.14 -1.26
N THR A 238 -15.37 24.19 -1.07
CA THR A 238 -14.85 25.49 -0.57
C THR A 238 -14.30 25.33 0.86
N ALA A 239 -15.00 24.56 1.72
CA ALA A 239 -14.49 24.24 3.04
C ALA A 239 -13.13 23.47 2.97
N VAL A 240 -12.97 22.52 2.04
CA VAL A 240 -11.69 21.82 1.81
C VAL A 240 -10.56 22.78 1.50
N VAL A 241 -10.81 23.79 0.63
CA VAL A 241 -9.79 24.79 0.28
C VAL A 241 -9.32 25.55 1.52
N ASP A 242 -10.26 26.04 2.33
CA ASP A 242 -9.92 26.82 3.52
C ASP A 242 -9.31 25.97 4.63
N LEU A 243 -9.78 24.73 4.80
CA LEU A 243 -9.16 23.75 5.70
C LEU A 243 -7.69 23.49 5.31
N ARG A 244 -7.40 23.33 4.03
CA ARG A 244 -6.03 23.15 3.55
C ARG A 244 -5.17 24.42 3.68
N ALA A 245 -5.78 25.59 3.56
CA ALA A 245 -5.09 26.87 3.70
C ALA A 245 -4.85 27.29 5.16
N SER A 246 -5.59 26.71 6.12
CA SER A 246 -5.53 27.08 7.53
C SER A 246 -4.23 26.72 8.26
N GLY A 247 -3.43 25.81 7.68
CA GLY A 247 -2.22 25.29 8.33
C GLY A 247 -2.49 24.16 9.34
N LEU A 248 -3.72 23.69 9.46
CA LEU A 248 -4.07 22.54 10.29
C LEU A 248 -3.34 21.26 9.84
N ASP A 249 -3.00 20.43 10.80
CA ASP A 249 -2.33 19.14 10.55
C ASP A 249 -3.35 18.04 10.22
N ILE A 250 -4.09 18.24 9.12
CA ILE A 250 -5.11 17.32 8.65
C ILE A 250 -4.42 16.08 8.05
N ALA A 251 -4.59 14.95 8.72
CA ALA A 251 -3.97 13.68 8.34
C ALA A 251 -4.72 12.96 7.21
N ALA A 252 -6.05 13.05 7.20
CA ALA A 252 -6.90 12.52 6.13
C ALA A 252 -8.04 13.51 5.85
N LEU A 253 -8.41 13.62 4.56
CA LEU A 253 -9.48 14.50 4.10
C LEU A 253 -10.11 13.88 2.86
N GLU A 254 -11.29 13.27 3.06
CA GLU A 254 -12.04 12.57 2.02
C GLU A 254 -13.37 13.29 1.77
N PHE A 255 -13.75 13.37 0.51
CA PHE A 255 -15.05 13.88 0.09
C PHE A 255 -15.91 12.73 -0.43
N VAL A 256 -17.15 12.68 0.05
CA VAL A 256 -18.17 11.72 -0.38
C VAL A 256 -19.38 12.49 -0.87
N ASP A 257 -19.85 12.21 -2.08
CA ASP A 257 -21.07 12.82 -2.59
C ASP A 257 -22.34 12.29 -1.89
N ALA A 258 -23.45 12.97 -2.07
CA ALA A 258 -24.71 12.63 -1.40
C ALA A 258 -25.21 11.22 -1.76
N ALA A 259 -25.04 10.78 -3.01
CA ALA A 259 -25.52 9.47 -3.45
C ALA A 259 -24.68 8.34 -2.84
N THR A 260 -23.37 8.52 -2.77
CA THR A 260 -22.45 7.56 -2.13
C THR A 260 -22.65 7.54 -0.62
N ALA A 261 -22.83 8.71 0.01
CA ALA A 261 -23.10 8.81 1.46
C ALA A 261 -24.41 8.09 1.85
N ASP A 262 -25.49 8.29 1.09
CA ASP A 262 -26.77 7.59 1.27
C ASP A 262 -26.63 6.07 1.06
N LEU A 263 -25.91 5.64 0.00
CA LEU A 263 -25.68 4.22 -0.25
C LEU A 263 -24.93 3.55 0.91
N LEU A 264 -23.81 4.13 1.36
CA LEU A 264 -23.00 3.58 2.45
C LEU A 264 -23.75 3.64 3.79
N SER A 265 -24.55 4.69 4.01
CA SER A 265 -25.40 4.76 5.21
C SER A 265 -26.42 3.62 5.27
N ARG A 266 -26.96 3.21 4.13
CA ARG A 266 -27.94 2.11 4.05
C ARG A 266 -27.29 0.72 4.08
N GLU A 267 -26.19 0.53 3.38
CA GLU A 267 -25.58 -0.79 3.21
C GLU A 267 -24.63 -1.14 4.36
N GLU A 268 -23.83 -0.19 4.82
CA GLU A 268 -22.80 -0.42 5.84
C GLU A 268 -23.23 0.09 7.23
N GLY A 269 -24.34 0.81 7.32
CA GLY A 269 -24.88 1.35 8.59
C GLY A 269 -24.01 2.46 9.18
N VAL A 270 -23.21 3.14 8.36
CA VAL A 270 -22.49 4.35 8.77
C VAL A 270 -23.43 5.53 8.86
N ASP A 271 -23.22 6.42 9.81
CA ASP A 271 -24.11 7.57 10.02
C ASP A 271 -23.57 8.82 9.29
N TRP A 272 -23.53 8.75 7.95
CA TRP A 272 -23.09 9.88 7.10
C TRP A 272 -24.26 10.68 6.51
N GLY A 273 -25.49 10.14 6.58
CA GLY A 273 -26.67 10.77 6.01
C GLY A 273 -26.72 10.69 4.48
N ASP A 274 -27.47 11.64 3.88
CA ASP A 274 -27.76 11.73 2.45
C ASP A 274 -27.29 13.06 1.82
N ASN A 275 -26.26 13.66 2.40
CA ASN A 275 -25.72 14.96 2.00
C ASN A 275 -24.23 14.83 1.64
N PRO A 276 -23.68 15.78 0.83
CA PRO A 276 -22.24 15.86 0.62
C PRO A 276 -21.48 15.88 1.95
N THR A 277 -20.52 14.99 2.11
CA THR A 277 -19.86 14.70 3.38
C THR A 277 -18.36 14.83 3.27
N LEU A 278 -17.73 15.49 4.25
CA LEU A 278 -16.29 15.43 4.48
C LEU A 278 -15.99 14.49 5.65
N LEU A 279 -15.09 13.57 5.43
CA LEU A 279 -14.48 12.73 6.45
C LEU A 279 -13.05 13.21 6.67
N MET A 280 -12.69 13.47 7.91
CA MET A 280 -11.37 14.03 8.23
C MET A 280 -10.74 13.29 9.41
N GLU A 281 -9.41 13.18 9.37
CA GLU A 281 -8.60 12.76 10.51
C GLU A 281 -7.61 13.88 10.83
N VAL A 282 -7.58 14.33 12.08
CA VAL A 282 -6.65 15.36 12.57
C VAL A 282 -5.72 14.71 13.57
N HIS A 283 -4.42 14.92 13.41
CA HIS A 283 -3.39 14.39 14.29
C HIS A 283 -2.82 15.53 15.13
N ALA A 284 -2.75 15.33 16.44
CA ALA A 284 -2.19 16.32 17.36
C ALA A 284 -1.21 15.67 18.34
N ALA A 285 -0.21 16.45 18.75
CA ALA A 285 0.79 16.03 19.73
C ALA A 285 0.25 16.02 21.17
N HIS A 286 -0.83 16.76 21.46
CA HIS A 286 -1.40 16.89 22.79
C HIS A 286 -2.91 17.09 22.71
N ALA A 287 -3.63 16.74 23.80
CA ALA A 287 -5.09 16.88 23.87
C ALA A 287 -5.56 18.35 23.70
N GLU A 288 -4.87 19.29 24.31
CA GLU A 288 -5.19 20.73 24.20
C GLU A 288 -5.07 21.23 22.75
N THR A 289 -4.05 20.78 22.03
CA THR A 289 -3.90 21.09 20.58
C THR A 289 -5.02 20.48 19.77
N ALA A 290 -5.39 19.23 20.06
CA ALA A 290 -6.50 18.57 19.39
C ALA A 290 -7.83 19.32 19.55
N GLU A 291 -8.11 19.84 20.75
CA GLU A 291 -9.31 20.64 21.03
C GLU A 291 -9.33 21.94 20.20
N LEU A 292 -8.21 22.66 20.15
CA LEU A 292 -8.07 23.88 19.36
C LEU A 292 -8.20 23.60 17.85
N ASP A 293 -7.56 22.56 17.37
CA ASP A 293 -7.62 22.17 15.95
C ASP A 293 -9.05 21.77 15.55
N LEU A 294 -9.73 20.98 16.37
CA LEU A 294 -11.13 20.61 16.14
C LEU A 294 -12.08 21.81 16.16
N ALA A 295 -11.86 22.78 17.06
CA ALA A 295 -12.63 24.01 17.12
C ALA A 295 -12.48 24.83 15.82
N LEU A 296 -11.24 24.94 15.31
CA LEU A 296 -10.97 25.62 14.04
C LEU A 296 -11.57 24.86 12.84
N VAL A 297 -11.46 23.54 12.80
CA VAL A 297 -12.13 22.72 11.77
C VAL A 297 -13.65 22.96 11.78
N GLN A 298 -14.27 22.99 12.96
CA GLN A 298 -15.69 23.25 13.11
C GLN A 298 -16.06 24.67 12.63
N GLU A 299 -15.28 25.68 13.00
CA GLU A 299 -15.50 27.08 12.58
C GLU A 299 -15.46 27.20 11.06
N ILE A 300 -14.43 26.61 10.40
CA ILE A 300 -14.31 26.65 8.95
C ILE A 300 -15.49 25.92 8.29
N CYS A 301 -15.84 24.71 8.74
CA CYS A 301 -16.97 23.98 8.20
C CYS A 301 -18.30 24.75 8.35
N ALA A 302 -18.53 25.38 9.51
CA ALA A 302 -19.72 26.18 9.77
C ALA A 302 -19.78 27.43 8.87
N ALA A 303 -18.65 28.11 8.63
CA ALA A 303 -18.55 29.26 7.75
C ALA A 303 -18.97 28.92 6.29
N HIS A 304 -18.75 27.67 5.87
CA HIS A 304 -19.15 27.16 4.56
C HIS A 304 -20.49 26.39 4.56
N GLY A 305 -21.30 26.57 5.61
CA GLY A 305 -22.66 26.04 5.63
C GLY A 305 -22.77 24.56 5.94
N ALA A 306 -21.86 24.03 6.77
CA ALA A 306 -22.02 22.69 7.31
C ALA A 306 -23.31 22.61 8.13
N ILE A 307 -24.15 21.62 7.82
CA ILE A 307 -25.44 21.37 8.50
C ILE A 307 -25.33 20.38 9.63
N ARG A 308 -24.25 19.64 9.68
CA ARG A 308 -23.90 18.68 10.73
C ARG A 308 -22.40 18.66 10.91
N PHE A 309 -21.96 18.53 12.16
CA PHE A 309 -20.55 18.35 12.52
C PHE A 309 -20.46 17.37 13.68
N GLN A 310 -19.68 16.33 13.53
CA GLN A 310 -19.38 15.36 14.59
C GLN A 310 -17.87 15.19 14.65
N ALA A 311 -17.31 15.19 15.85
CA ALA A 311 -15.90 14.95 16.10
C ALA A 311 -15.74 14.03 17.31
N THR A 312 -14.72 13.16 17.26
CA THR A 312 -14.37 12.27 18.37
C THR A 312 -12.88 12.03 18.42
N THR A 313 -12.35 11.87 19.63
CA THR A 313 -11.00 11.37 19.90
C THR A 313 -11.01 9.91 20.36
N ASP A 314 -12.21 9.36 20.63
CA ASP A 314 -12.35 7.94 21.00
C ASP A 314 -12.01 7.03 19.81
N THR A 315 -11.11 6.08 20.07
CA THR A 315 -10.62 5.18 19.01
C THR A 315 -11.69 4.29 18.41
N ALA A 316 -12.64 3.80 19.22
CA ALA A 316 -13.70 2.90 18.73
C ALA A 316 -14.74 3.67 17.91
N GLU A 317 -15.10 4.88 18.35
CA GLU A 317 -15.99 5.76 17.59
C GLU A 317 -15.34 6.24 16.29
N ARG A 318 -14.07 6.64 16.32
CA ARG A 318 -13.31 7.04 15.13
C ARG A 318 -13.26 5.90 14.10
N GLN A 319 -12.99 4.67 14.55
CA GLN A 319 -13.00 3.50 13.66
C GLN A 319 -14.37 3.24 13.01
N LYS A 320 -15.47 3.60 13.68
CA LYS A 320 -16.81 3.48 13.09
C LYS A 320 -17.08 4.57 12.04
N MET A 321 -16.49 5.75 12.20
CA MET A 321 -16.62 6.84 11.22
C MET A 321 -15.93 6.53 9.89
N TRP A 322 -14.93 5.63 9.91
CA TRP A 322 -14.10 5.26 8.75
C TRP A 322 -14.39 3.85 8.19
N ARG A 323 -15.47 3.22 8.62
CA ARG A 323 -15.94 1.95 8.06
C ARG A 323 -16.81 2.20 6.86
#